data_c5efb13f21440ac573416943b3fb6112
#
_entry.id   c5efb13f21440ac573416943b3fb6112
#
_cell.length_a   1.000
_cell.length_b   1.000
_cell.length_c   1.000
_cell.angle_alpha   90.00
_cell.angle_beta   90.00
_cell.angle_gamma   90.00
#
_symmetry.space_group_name_H-M   'P 1'
#
loop_
_entity.id
_entity.type
_entity.pdbx_description
1 polymer ?
#
loop_
_entity_poly.entity_id
_entity_poly.type
_entity_poly.pdbx_seq_one_letter_code
_entity_poly.pdbx_strand_id
1 'polypeptide(L)'
;MMLRPPRSRSNDRRESALDYEIVQEQAAALSRLGHALETALAALWRYDRADRDRNGGPEVETPMHPRREQLVRDASDALWCFVVQREACGLRDQRLIFRAYNVPAEVQNRMGVFEANSRRRTSS
;
A
#
# COMPACT_ATOMS: atom_id res chain seq x y z
N MET A 1 -9.33 -4.82 -54.77
CA MET A 1 -9.67 -5.29 -53.43
C MET A 1 -8.41 -5.55 -52.65
N MET A 2 -8.04 -4.63 -51.78
CA MET A 2 -6.84 -4.80 -50.97
C MET A 2 -7.16 -5.64 -49.75
N LEU A 3 -6.71 -6.88 -49.77
CA LEU A 3 -6.74 -7.74 -48.58
C LEU A 3 -5.69 -7.26 -47.63
N ARG A 4 -6.10 -6.87 -46.41
CA ARG A 4 -5.18 -6.64 -45.33
C ARG A 4 -4.33 -7.89 -45.13
N PRO A 5 -2.98 -7.78 -45.09
CA PRO A 5 -2.18 -8.94 -44.74
C PRO A 5 -2.61 -9.43 -43.34
N PRO A 6 -2.79 -10.73 -43.18
CA PRO A 6 -3.18 -11.25 -41.86
C PRO A 6 -2.09 -10.88 -40.84
N ARG A 7 -2.51 -10.31 -39.71
CA ARG A 7 -1.60 -10.11 -38.59
C ARG A 7 -0.90 -11.42 -38.31
N SER A 8 0.41 -11.35 -38.25
CA SER A 8 1.22 -12.50 -37.92
C SER A 8 0.78 -13.08 -36.57
N ARG A 9 0.38 -14.33 -36.52
CA ARG A 9 0.01 -15.04 -35.29
C ARG A 9 1.13 -14.99 -34.25
N SER A 10 2.38 -14.86 -34.67
CA SER A 10 3.55 -14.75 -33.80
C SER A 10 3.58 -13.40 -33.06
N ASN A 11 3.14 -12.29 -33.69
CA ASN A 11 3.07 -11.00 -33.04
C ASN A 11 1.96 -10.94 -31.99
N ASP A 12 0.79 -11.50 -32.29
CA ASP A 12 -0.32 -11.58 -31.35
C ASP A 12 0.03 -12.43 -30.13
N ARG A 13 0.77 -13.51 -30.31
CA ARG A 13 1.27 -14.35 -29.20
C ARG A 13 2.27 -13.63 -28.33
N ARG A 14 3.17 -12.84 -28.94
CA ARG A 14 4.18 -12.05 -28.21
C ARG A 14 3.51 -10.95 -27.40
N GLU A 15 2.57 -10.22 -27.98
CA GLU A 15 1.81 -9.18 -27.28
C GLU A 15 1.04 -9.77 -26.10
N SER A 16 0.35 -10.90 -26.29
CA SER A 16 -0.39 -11.59 -25.24
C SER A 16 0.53 -12.10 -24.12
N ALA A 17 1.72 -12.61 -24.48
CA ALA A 17 2.69 -13.10 -23.52
C ALA A 17 3.27 -11.93 -22.68
N LEU A 18 3.55 -10.79 -23.33
CA LEU A 18 4.04 -9.58 -22.65
C LEU A 18 2.96 -9.02 -21.72
N ASP A 19 1.70 -8.95 -22.18
CA ASP A 19 0.58 -8.50 -21.36
C ASP A 19 0.40 -9.39 -20.13
N TYR A 20 0.52 -10.70 -20.32
CA TYR A 20 0.42 -11.66 -19.22
C TYR A 20 1.56 -11.47 -18.20
N GLU A 21 2.79 -11.28 -18.68
CA GLU A 21 3.95 -11.01 -17.82
C GLU A 21 3.78 -9.72 -17.02
N ILE A 22 3.26 -8.66 -17.64
CA ILE A 22 2.99 -7.38 -16.98
C ILE A 22 1.96 -7.58 -15.87
N VAL A 23 0.86 -8.27 -16.15
CA VAL A 23 -0.19 -8.55 -15.17
C VAL A 23 0.36 -9.38 -14.01
N GLN A 24 1.16 -10.40 -14.30
CA GLN A 24 1.80 -11.21 -13.26
C GLN A 24 2.74 -10.39 -12.40
N GLU A 25 3.53 -9.53 -13.01
CA GLU A 25 4.47 -8.67 -12.28
C GLU A 25 3.74 -7.66 -11.40
N GLN A 26 2.65 -7.08 -11.90
CA GLN A 26 1.80 -6.18 -11.11
C GLN A 26 1.19 -6.92 -9.91
N ALA A 27 0.68 -8.13 -10.13
CA ALA A 27 0.10 -8.95 -9.05
C ALA A 27 1.16 -9.31 -8.01
N ALA A 28 2.37 -9.65 -8.45
CA ALA A 28 3.47 -9.96 -7.54
C ALA A 28 3.89 -8.73 -6.73
N ALA A 29 3.95 -7.56 -7.35
CA ALA A 29 4.26 -6.31 -6.67
C ALA A 29 3.19 -5.96 -5.63
N LEU A 30 1.91 -6.09 -5.97
CA LEU A 30 0.81 -5.87 -5.03
C LEU A 30 0.87 -6.84 -3.85
N SER A 31 1.17 -8.11 -4.11
CA SER A 31 1.32 -9.12 -3.06
C SER A 31 2.44 -8.75 -2.08
N ARG A 32 3.59 -8.35 -2.59
CA ARG A 32 4.73 -7.93 -1.75
C ARG A 32 4.39 -6.72 -0.90
N LEU A 33 3.74 -5.71 -1.49
CA LEU A 33 3.39 -4.48 -0.79
C LEU A 33 2.28 -4.71 0.24
N GLY A 34 1.30 -5.55 -0.08
CA GLY A 34 0.27 -5.94 0.89
C GLY A 34 0.87 -6.68 2.07
N HIS A 35 1.82 -7.57 1.81
CA HIS A 35 2.52 -8.31 2.86
C HIS A 35 3.39 -7.39 3.73
N ALA A 36 4.06 -6.41 3.13
CA ALA A 36 4.82 -5.41 3.87
C ALA A 36 3.92 -4.59 4.79
N LEU A 37 2.72 -4.22 4.32
CA LEU A 37 1.72 -3.53 5.14
C LEU A 37 1.27 -4.39 6.32
N GLU A 38 0.94 -5.66 6.08
CA GLU A 38 0.56 -6.60 7.15
C GLU A 38 1.66 -6.70 8.21
N THR A 39 2.90 -6.82 7.78
CA THR A 39 4.05 -6.93 8.68
C THR A 39 4.21 -5.67 9.53
N ALA A 40 4.09 -4.49 8.92
CA ALA A 40 4.22 -3.23 9.63
C ALA A 40 3.08 -3.01 10.64
N LEU A 41 1.84 -3.33 10.26
CA LEU A 41 0.70 -3.25 11.16
C LEU A 41 0.80 -4.25 12.31
N ALA A 42 1.24 -5.47 12.02
CA ALA A 42 1.43 -6.49 13.06
C ALA A 42 2.47 -6.06 14.09
N ALA A 43 3.55 -5.40 13.65
CA ALA A 43 4.57 -4.86 14.55
C ALA A 43 3.99 -3.78 15.47
N LEU A 44 3.16 -2.88 14.92
CA LEU A 44 2.50 -1.83 15.69
C LEU A 44 1.53 -2.42 16.72
N TRP A 45 0.71 -3.38 16.33
CA TRP A 45 -0.23 -4.05 17.25
C TRP A 45 0.48 -4.80 18.37
N ARG A 46 1.58 -5.47 18.08
CA ARG A 46 2.40 -6.14 19.10
C ARG A 46 2.99 -5.16 20.10
N TYR A 47 3.45 -4.02 19.62
CA TYR A 47 3.94 -2.97 20.48
C TYR A 47 2.84 -2.45 21.41
N ASP A 48 1.68 -2.13 20.88
CA ASP A 48 0.54 -1.61 21.64
C ASP A 48 0.04 -2.62 22.68
N ARG A 49 0.01 -3.90 22.31
CA ARG A 49 -0.36 -4.97 23.25
C ARG A 49 0.65 -5.09 24.38
N ALA A 50 1.92 -5.09 24.08
CA ALA A 50 2.99 -5.15 25.08
C ALA A 50 2.99 -3.93 25.99
N ASP A 51 2.70 -2.75 25.45
CA ASP A 51 2.59 -1.52 26.21
C ASP A 51 1.40 -1.55 27.17
N ARG A 52 0.23 -2.03 26.71
CA ARG A 52 -0.93 -2.22 27.58
C ARG A 52 -0.64 -3.18 28.72
N ASP A 53 0.03 -4.29 28.45
CA ASP A 53 0.38 -5.27 29.47
C ASP A 53 1.34 -4.70 30.51
N ARG A 54 2.25 -3.80 30.12
CA ARG A 54 3.21 -3.17 31.03
C ARG A 54 2.62 -2.00 31.80
N ASN A 55 1.80 -1.17 31.15
CA ASN A 55 1.38 0.14 31.68
C ASN A 55 -0.11 0.25 32.00
N GLY A 56 -0.88 -0.82 31.86
CA GLY A 56 -2.28 -0.87 32.31
C GLY A 56 -3.28 -0.08 31.48
N GLY A 57 -2.93 0.34 30.28
CA GLY A 57 -3.89 0.92 29.34
C GLY A 57 -3.68 2.40 29.00
N PRO A 58 -4.55 2.97 28.13
CA PRO A 58 -4.30 4.26 27.46
C PRO A 58 -4.65 5.51 28.29
N GLU A 59 -4.82 5.42 29.59
CA GLU A 59 -5.29 6.52 30.44
C GLU A 59 -4.26 7.61 30.73
N VAL A 60 -3.02 7.45 30.28
CA VAL A 60 -2.00 8.47 30.48
C VAL A 60 -1.66 9.07 29.11
N GLU A 61 -2.02 10.35 28.94
CA GLU A 61 -1.54 11.13 27.79
C GLU A 61 -0.02 11.30 27.91
N THR A 62 0.71 10.27 27.57
CA THR A 62 2.15 10.36 27.39
C THR A 62 2.45 10.78 25.96
N PRO A 63 3.46 11.66 25.75
CA PRO A 63 3.92 11.91 24.39
C PRO A 63 4.26 10.58 23.72
N MET A 64 3.94 10.46 22.44
CA MET A 64 4.15 9.22 21.68
C MET A 64 5.60 8.77 21.81
N HIS A 65 5.80 7.54 22.28
CA HIS A 65 7.13 6.95 22.42
C HIS A 65 7.84 6.92 21.06
N PRO A 66 9.13 7.28 20.97
CA PRO A 66 9.84 7.31 19.68
C PRO A 66 9.76 6.01 18.90
N ARG A 67 9.78 4.88 19.57
CA ARG A 67 9.65 3.57 18.94
C ARG A 67 8.26 3.39 18.31
N ARG A 68 7.21 3.78 19.03
CA ARG A 68 5.84 3.71 18.51
C ARG A 68 5.66 4.63 17.32
N GLU A 69 6.19 5.82 17.38
CA GLU A 69 6.16 6.78 16.27
C GLU A 69 6.81 6.18 15.01
N GLN A 70 7.95 5.50 15.16
CA GLN A 70 8.61 4.85 14.05
C GLN A 70 7.75 3.73 13.45
N LEU A 71 7.08 2.95 14.30
CA LEU A 71 6.17 1.88 13.84
C LEU A 71 4.96 2.44 13.09
N VAL A 72 4.42 3.57 13.53
CA VAL A 72 3.34 4.26 12.82
C VAL A 72 3.83 4.78 11.47
N ARG A 73 5.04 5.34 11.41
CA ARG A 73 5.66 5.77 10.15
C ARG A 73 5.83 4.60 9.17
N ASP A 74 6.40 3.51 9.67
CA ASP A 74 6.64 2.31 8.84
C ASP A 74 5.33 1.80 8.24
N ALA A 75 4.28 1.72 9.07
CA ALA A 75 2.96 1.30 8.61
C ALA A 75 2.36 2.29 7.59
N SER A 76 2.53 3.59 7.83
CA SER A 76 2.04 4.64 6.93
C SER A 76 2.76 4.62 5.59
N ASP A 77 4.07 4.42 5.59
CA ASP A 77 4.89 4.30 4.38
C ASP A 77 4.48 3.05 3.58
N ALA A 78 4.29 1.92 4.27
CA ALA A 78 3.86 0.68 3.65
C ALA A 78 2.46 0.83 3.03
N LEU A 79 1.55 1.49 3.75
CA LEU A 79 0.21 1.79 3.25
C LEU A 79 0.25 2.68 2.00
N TRP A 80 1.05 3.74 2.03
CA TRP A 80 1.21 4.64 0.91
C TRP A 80 1.72 3.92 -0.33
N CYS A 81 2.77 3.14 -0.21
CA CYS A 81 3.33 2.36 -1.32
C CYS A 81 2.29 1.41 -1.91
N PHE A 82 1.52 0.75 -1.06
CA PHE A 82 0.48 -0.18 -1.49
C PHE A 82 -0.66 0.54 -2.23
N VAL A 83 -1.14 1.65 -1.69
CA VAL A 83 -2.19 2.47 -2.31
C VAL A 83 -1.75 3.00 -3.68
N VAL A 84 -0.53 3.52 -3.78
CA VAL A 84 0.03 4.04 -5.03
C VAL A 84 0.12 2.93 -6.09
N GLN A 85 0.60 1.76 -5.72
CA GLN A 85 0.69 0.62 -6.64
C GLN A 85 -0.69 0.15 -7.09
N ARG A 86 -1.67 0.12 -6.19
CA ARG A 86 -3.05 -0.22 -6.54
C ARG A 86 -3.64 0.77 -7.53
N GLU A 87 -3.44 2.06 -7.30
CA GLU A 87 -3.90 3.11 -8.22
C GLU A 87 -3.26 2.94 -9.60
N ALA A 88 -1.97 2.64 -9.65
CA ALA A 88 -1.25 2.36 -10.90
C ALA A 88 -1.85 1.18 -11.66
N CYS A 89 -2.45 0.23 -10.94
CA CYS A 89 -3.14 -0.93 -11.53
C CYS A 89 -4.64 -0.67 -11.81
N GLY A 90 -5.11 0.55 -11.58
CA GLY A 90 -6.51 0.92 -11.79
C GLY A 90 -7.43 0.66 -10.61
N LEU A 91 -6.90 0.27 -9.46
CA LEU A 91 -7.68 -0.06 -8.26
C LEU A 91 -7.67 1.16 -7.32
N ARG A 92 -8.74 1.96 -7.35
CA ARG A 92 -8.78 3.27 -6.68
C ARG A 92 -9.52 3.30 -5.35
N ASP A 93 -10.16 2.22 -4.93
CA ASP A 93 -10.93 2.20 -3.69
C ASP A 93 -10.03 1.93 -2.47
N GLN A 94 -9.60 3.00 -1.83
CA GLN A 94 -8.76 2.94 -0.61
C GLN A 94 -9.52 2.36 0.59
N ARG A 95 -10.84 2.54 0.64
CA ARG A 95 -11.67 2.06 1.77
C ARG A 95 -11.63 0.55 1.89
N LEU A 96 -11.54 -0.15 0.76
CA LEU A 96 -11.38 -1.61 0.77
C LEU A 96 -10.10 -2.01 1.51
N ILE A 97 -9.00 -1.30 1.28
CA ILE A 97 -7.72 -1.57 1.93
C ILE A 97 -7.81 -1.28 3.43
N PHE A 98 -8.37 -0.14 3.80
CA PHE A 98 -8.49 0.24 5.22
C PHE A 98 -9.30 -0.80 6.01
N ARG A 99 -10.35 -1.34 5.41
CA ARG A 99 -11.17 -2.40 6.03
C ARG A 99 -10.49 -3.75 6.02
N ALA A 100 -9.94 -4.15 4.87
CA ALA A 100 -9.33 -5.47 4.70
C ALA A 100 -8.13 -5.67 5.63
N TYR A 101 -7.33 -4.63 5.82
CA TYR A 101 -6.13 -4.67 6.67
C TYR A 101 -6.36 -4.11 8.06
N ASN A 102 -7.58 -3.67 8.36
CA ASN A 102 -7.94 -3.07 9.64
C ASN A 102 -6.97 -1.95 10.05
N VAL A 103 -6.76 -1.01 9.12
CA VAL A 103 -5.77 0.06 9.29
C VAL A 103 -6.23 1.06 10.35
N PRO A 104 -5.42 1.33 11.40
CA PRO A 104 -5.77 2.34 12.40
C PRO A 104 -5.90 3.74 11.80
N ALA A 105 -6.79 4.54 12.38
CA ALA A 105 -7.03 5.91 11.93
C ALA A 105 -5.75 6.77 11.92
N GLU A 106 -4.89 6.61 12.90
CA GLU A 106 -3.63 7.38 12.97
C GLU A 106 -2.68 7.06 11.82
N VAL A 107 -2.66 5.79 11.34
CA VAL A 107 -1.89 5.37 10.17
C VAL A 107 -2.49 5.96 8.91
N GLN A 108 -3.82 5.93 8.77
CA GLN A 108 -4.53 6.54 7.66
C GLN A 108 -4.27 8.05 7.59
N ASN A 109 -4.34 8.73 8.73
CA ASN A 109 -4.15 10.17 8.82
C ASN A 109 -2.72 10.58 8.45
N ARG A 110 -1.74 9.81 8.88
CA ARG A 110 -0.34 10.06 8.53
C ARG A 110 -0.08 9.83 7.04
N MET A 111 -0.68 8.81 6.45
CA MET A 111 -0.65 8.60 5.01
C MET A 111 -1.25 9.79 4.26
N GLY A 112 -2.36 10.34 4.75
CA GLY A 112 -3.00 11.53 4.18
C GLY A 112 -2.07 12.74 4.16
N VAL A 113 -1.22 12.91 5.16
CA VAL A 113 -0.21 13.99 5.20
C VAL A 113 0.82 13.80 4.06
N PHE A 114 1.29 12.59 3.83
CA PHE A 114 2.18 12.27 2.71
C PHE A 114 1.53 12.59 1.37
N GLU A 115 0.28 12.21 1.20
CA GLU A 115 -0.49 12.48 -0.02
C GLU A 115 -0.60 13.97 -0.28
N ALA A 116 -0.92 14.76 0.73
CA ALA A 116 -1.02 16.23 0.63
C ALA A 116 0.33 16.85 0.27
N ASN A 117 1.42 16.40 0.87
CA ASN A 117 2.77 16.87 0.57
C ASN A 117 3.21 16.52 -0.84
N SER A 118 2.88 15.33 -1.31
CA SER A 118 3.14 14.90 -2.68
C SER A 118 2.43 15.77 -3.69
N ARG A 119 1.16 16.09 -3.44
CA ARG A 119 0.37 16.98 -4.30
C ARG A 119 0.94 18.41 -4.33
N ARG A 120 1.43 18.92 -3.22
CA ARG A 120 2.08 20.24 -3.15
C ARG A 120 3.35 20.29 -3.97
N ARG A 121 4.14 19.22 -4.00
CA ARG A 121 5.37 19.15 -4.80
C ARG A 121 5.10 19.12 -6.29
N THR A 122 3.98 18.57 -6.73
CA THR A 122 3.62 18.46 -8.14
C THR A 122 2.89 19.70 -8.68
N SER A 123 2.42 20.59 -7.82
CA SER A 123 1.67 21.79 -8.22
C SER A 123 2.51 23.07 -8.30
N SER A 124 3.83 22.98 -8.15
CA SER A 124 4.72 24.13 -8.30
C SER A 124 5.23 24.28 -9.71
#